data_1df6e765320c74422a3b99d48a5dd289
#
_entry.id   1df6e765320c74422a3b99d48a5dd289
#
_cell.length_a   1.000
_cell.length_b   1.000
_cell.length_c   1.000
_cell.angle_alpha   90.00
_cell.angle_beta   90.00
_cell.angle_gamma   90.00
#
_symmetry.space_group_name_H-M   'P 1'
#
loop_
_entity.id
_entity.type
_entity.pdbx_description
1 polymer ?
#
loop_
_entity_poly.entity_id
_entity_poly.type
_entity_poly.pdbx_seq_one_letter_code
_entity_poly.pdbx_strand_id
1 'polypeptide(L)'
;MNACSLFRTPEKEIITVPTVVETPEIEVPIIQIVPRPNPVEMKNADIVVVTESNLQEVIERIKNTQGEFVLYAMTADSFESLALNLEQIKRFIDQQSNIILYYEKNLSENNSEEP
;
A
#
# COMPACT_ATOMS: atom_id res chain seq x y z
N MET A 1 -31.58 -10.18 -85.88
CA MET A 1 -30.60 -11.04 -85.10
C MET A 1 -30.01 -10.21 -84.02
N ASN A 2 -30.65 -10.20 -82.89
CA ASN A 2 -30.16 -9.45 -81.71
C ASN A 2 -29.86 -10.42 -80.63
N ALA A 3 -28.58 -10.72 -80.51
CA ALA A 3 -28.06 -11.43 -79.39
C ALA A 3 -27.26 -10.48 -78.51
N CYS A 4 -27.98 -9.62 -77.84
CA CYS A 4 -27.40 -8.72 -76.87
C CYS A 4 -28.25 -8.76 -75.65
N SER A 5 -27.85 -9.43 -74.68
CA SER A 5 -28.17 -9.17 -73.27
C SER A 5 -28.25 -10.44 -72.45
N LEU A 6 -27.12 -11.09 -72.28
CA LEU A 6 -27.06 -12.23 -71.36
C LEU A 6 -25.85 -12.20 -70.41
N PHE A 7 -25.44 -10.99 -70.07
CA PHE A 7 -24.52 -10.87 -68.98
C PHE A 7 -25.08 -9.87 -67.98
N ARG A 8 -26.16 -10.24 -67.30
CA ARG A 8 -26.48 -9.69 -65.99
C ARG A 8 -25.55 -10.36 -65.00
N THR A 9 -24.53 -9.67 -64.68
CA THR A 9 -23.71 -9.99 -63.49
C THR A 9 -24.63 -9.99 -62.29
N PRO A 10 -24.74 -11.08 -61.53
CA PRO A 10 -25.51 -11.03 -60.29
C PRO A 10 -24.88 -10.03 -59.38
N GLU A 11 -25.62 -9.00 -59.07
CA GLU A 11 -25.27 -8.05 -58.04
C GLU A 11 -25.13 -8.83 -56.73
N LYS A 12 -23.93 -8.96 -56.23
CA LYS A 12 -23.69 -9.52 -54.91
C LYS A 12 -24.33 -8.53 -53.91
N GLU A 13 -25.49 -8.88 -53.44
CA GLU A 13 -26.00 -8.23 -52.24
C GLU A 13 -25.01 -8.53 -51.12
N ILE A 14 -24.24 -7.52 -50.75
CA ILE A 14 -23.44 -7.57 -49.55
C ILE A 14 -24.43 -7.44 -48.39
N ILE A 15 -24.84 -8.57 -47.86
CA ILE A 15 -25.59 -8.60 -46.60
C ILE A 15 -24.62 -8.23 -45.53
N THR A 16 -24.56 -6.95 -45.18
CA THR A 16 -23.91 -6.49 -43.96
C THR A 16 -24.76 -6.95 -42.78
N VAL A 17 -24.42 -8.11 -42.26
CA VAL A 17 -24.98 -8.52 -40.97
C VAL A 17 -24.46 -7.55 -39.94
N PRO A 18 -25.31 -6.79 -39.24
CA PRO A 18 -24.85 -5.97 -38.14
C PRO A 18 -24.26 -6.90 -37.07
N THR A 19 -22.97 -6.92 -36.99
CA THR A 19 -22.28 -7.57 -35.89
C THR A 19 -22.61 -6.75 -34.64
N VAL A 20 -23.56 -7.22 -33.87
CA VAL A 20 -23.81 -6.73 -32.55
C VAL A 20 -22.61 -7.21 -31.72
N VAL A 21 -21.65 -6.35 -31.55
CA VAL A 21 -20.58 -6.60 -30.58
C VAL A 21 -21.20 -6.42 -29.22
N GLU A 22 -21.71 -7.50 -28.65
CA GLU A 22 -22.03 -7.51 -27.22
C GLU A 22 -20.71 -7.37 -26.48
N THR A 23 -20.43 -6.16 -26.02
CA THR A 23 -19.43 -5.94 -24.99
C THR A 23 -19.90 -6.72 -23.77
N PRO A 24 -19.17 -7.76 -23.33
CA PRO A 24 -19.53 -8.43 -22.09
C PRO A 24 -19.59 -7.39 -20.99
N GLU A 25 -20.70 -7.29 -20.30
CA GLU A 25 -20.78 -6.53 -19.07
C GLU A 25 -19.76 -7.14 -18.10
N ILE A 26 -18.64 -6.45 -17.95
CA ILE A 26 -17.69 -6.78 -16.89
C ILE A 26 -18.37 -6.32 -15.61
N GLU A 27 -18.95 -7.25 -14.88
CA GLU A 27 -19.36 -6.99 -13.52
C GLU A 27 -18.10 -6.61 -12.73
N VAL A 28 -17.98 -5.31 -12.48
CA VAL A 28 -16.93 -4.82 -11.58
C VAL A 28 -17.26 -5.36 -10.19
N PRO A 29 -16.43 -6.25 -9.62
CA PRO A 29 -16.72 -6.78 -8.29
C PRO A 29 -16.80 -5.61 -7.32
N ILE A 30 -17.81 -5.61 -6.47
CA ILE A 30 -17.93 -4.64 -5.38
C ILE A 30 -16.76 -4.90 -4.44
N ILE A 31 -15.77 -4.02 -4.49
CA ILE A 31 -14.62 -4.11 -3.59
C ILE A 31 -15.05 -3.53 -2.25
N GLN A 32 -15.11 -4.37 -1.24
CA GLN A 32 -15.38 -3.94 0.11
C GLN A 32 -14.15 -3.22 0.67
N ILE A 33 -14.37 -2.06 1.24
CA ILE A 33 -13.32 -1.34 1.96
C ILE A 33 -13.10 -2.05 3.29
N VAL A 34 -11.93 -2.66 3.44
CA VAL A 34 -11.53 -3.27 4.69
C VAL A 34 -11.19 -2.17 5.70
N PRO A 35 -11.70 -2.23 6.93
CA PRO A 35 -11.38 -1.23 7.93
C PRO A 35 -9.87 -1.23 8.23
N ARG A 36 -9.35 -0.05 8.47
CA ARG A 36 -7.93 0.11 8.83
C ARG A 36 -7.64 -0.53 10.19
N PRO A 37 -6.42 -1.05 10.37
CA PRO A 37 -6.00 -1.52 11.69
C PRO A 37 -6.01 -0.36 12.70
N ASN A 38 -6.19 -0.71 13.96
CA ASN A 38 -6.10 0.26 15.04
C ASN A 38 -4.71 0.91 15.07
N PRO A 39 -4.63 2.18 15.45
CA PRO A 39 -3.34 2.84 15.66
C PRO A 39 -2.47 2.07 16.65
N VAL A 40 -1.18 2.04 16.39
CA VAL A 40 -0.21 1.43 17.29
C VAL A 40 0.06 2.41 18.45
N GLU A 41 -0.16 1.96 19.67
CA GLU A 41 0.21 2.70 20.88
C GLU A 41 1.69 2.46 21.17
N MET A 42 2.49 3.47 20.89
CA MET A 42 3.92 3.43 21.17
C MET A 42 4.18 3.91 22.59
N LYS A 43 5.01 3.16 23.33
CA LYS A 43 5.47 3.55 24.65
C LYS A 43 6.77 4.34 24.54
N ASN A 44 6.93 5.32 25.41
CA ASN A 44 8.19 6.03 25.52
C ASN A 44 9.28 5.08 26.04
N ALA A 45 10.43 5.13 25.38
CA ALA A 45 11.62 4.42 25.82
C ALA A 45 12.75 5.45 25.99
N ASP A 46 13.19 5.61 27.22
CA ASP A 46 14.30 6.49 27.52
C ASP A 46 15.62 5.76 27.25
N ILE A 47 16.44 6.36 26.42
CA ILE A 47 17.75 5.83 26.08
C ILE A 47 18.81 6.62 26.85
N VAL A 48 19.64 5.91 27.58
CA VAL A 48 20.72 6.49 28.33
C VAL A 48 22.04 6.14 27.67
N VAL A 49 22.84 7.16 27.37
CA VAL A 49 24.21 6.95 26.87
C VAL A 49 25.13 6.70 28.04
N VAL A 50 25.76 5.52 28.08
CA VAL A 50 26.70 5.12 29.11
C VAL A 50 28.11 5.29 28.56
N THR A 51 28.94 6.00 29.30
CA THR A 51 30.36 6.23 29.02
C THR A 51 31.20 5.79 30.22
N GLU A 52 32.50 5.70 30.05
CA GLU A 52 33.37 5.40 31.16
C GLU A 52 33.25 6.40 32.33
N SER A 53 32.97 7.66 32.02
CA SER A 53 32.87 8.73 33.02
C SER A 53 31.57 8.71 33.82
N ASN A 54 30.45 8.18 33.27
CA ASN A 54 29.14 8.19 33.94
C ASN A 54 28.65 6.78 34.35
N LEU A 55 29.44 5.76 34.10
CA LEU A 55 29.01 4.37 34.33
C LEU A 55 28.59 4.14 35.79
N GLN A 56 29.34 4.65 36.75
CA GLN A 56 29.05 4.44 38.17
C GLN A 56 27.75 5.11 38.59
N GLU A 57 27.52 6.32 38.12
CA GLU A 57 26.26 7.07 38.37
C GLU A 57 25.06 6.32 37.78
N VAL A 58 25.20 5.78 36.57
CA VAL A 58 24.13 5.01 35.91
C VAL A 58 23.81 3.74 36.68
N ILE A 59 24.83 3.03 37.16
CA ILE A 59 24.65 1.82 37.99
C ILE A 59 23.86 2.16 39.25
N GLU A 60 24.26 3.20 40.00
CA GLU A 60 23.59 3.61 41.24
C GLU A 60 22.13 4.04 40.97
N ARG A 61 21.89 4.80 39.90
CA ARG A 61 20.55 5.22 39.53
C ARG A 61 19.63 4.03 39.20
N ILE A 62 20.11 3.07 38.43
CA ILE A 62 19.34 1.88 38.08
C ILE A 62 19.04 1.03 39.33
N LYS A 63 20.02 0.80 40.18
CA LYS A 63 19.84 0.09 41.46
C LYS A 63 18.79 0.76 42.35
N ASN A 64 18.85 2.08 42.45
CA ASN A 64 17.89 2.84 43.26
C ASN A 64 16.46 2.83 42.71
N THR A 65 16.32 2.74 41.39
CA THR A 65 14.99 2.75 40.71
C THR A 65 14.39 1.35 40.59
N GLN A 66 15.22 0.33 40.29
CA GLN A 66 14.75 -1.02 39.95
C GLN A 66 15.12 -2.07 41.00
N GLY A 67 15.99 -1.73 41.99
CA GLY A 67 16.47 -2.62 43.02
C GLY A 67 17.62 -3.51 42.57
N GLU A 68 17.74 -3.81 41.29
CA GLU A 68 18.77 -4.62 40.68
C GLU A 68 19.39 -3.91 39.49
N PHE A 69 20.67 -4.11 39.24
CA PHE A 69 21.35 -3.57 38.06
C PHE A 69 21.25 -4.56 36.90
N VAL A 70 20.36 -4.25 35.97
CA VAL A 70 20.23 -4.95 34.67
C VAL A 70 20.24 -3.92 33.55
N LEU A 71 21.13 -4.11 32.60
CA LEU A 71 21.28 -3.23 31.47
C LEU A 71 21.35 -4.04 30.17
N TYR A 72 20.54 -3.69 29.22
CA TYR A 72 20.66 -4.13 27.81
C TYR A 72 21.46 -3.06 27.07
N ALA A 73 22.65 -3.41 26.61
CA ALA A 73 23.57 -2.46 26.00
C ALA A 73 23.79 -2.77 24.52
N MET A 74 24.03 -1.74 23.75
CA MET A 74 24.44 -1.85 22.35
C MET A 74 25.58 -0.86 22.09
N THR A 75 26.40 -1.14 21.09
CA THR A 75 27.42 -0.20 20.64
C THR A 75 26.81 1.00 19.91
N ALA A 76 27.57 2.09 19.76
CA ALA A 76 27.14 3.27 19.01
C ALA A 76 26.74 2.92 17.56
N ASP A 77 27.53 2.08 16.89
CA ASP A 77 27.26 1.63 15.53
C ASP A 77 25.96 0.79 15.44
N SER A 78 25.73 -0.05 16.43
CA SER A 78 24.48 -0.85 16.50
C SER A 78 23.26 0.03 16.76
N PHE A 79 23.40 1.05 17.59
CA PHE A 79 22.33 2.03 17.82
C PHE A 79 22.01 2.82 16.57
N GLU A 80 23.03 3.29 15.84
CA GLU A 80 22.84 3.99 14.56
C GLU A 80 22.13 3.10 13.55
N SER A 81 22.54 1.85 13.42
CA SER A 81 21.89 0.87 12.54
C SER A 81 20.43 0.63 12.92
N LEU A 82 20.13 0.51 14.22
CA LEU A 82 18.77 0.36 14.72
C LEU A 82 17.92 1.59 14.39
N ALA A 83 18.44 2.80 14.59
CA ALA A 83 17.75 4.04 14.27
C ALA A 83 17.43 4.15 12.78
N LEU A 84 18.40 3.83 11.91
CA LEU A 84 18.20 3.79 10.46
C LEU A 84 17.16 2.75 10.03
N ASN A 85 17.17 1.58 10.65
CA ASN A 85 16.19 0.53 10.38
C ASN A 85 14.77 0.98 10.75
N LEU A 86 14.59 1.64 11.89
CA LEU A 86 13.30 2.19 12.32
C LEU A 86 12.81 3.28 11.35
N GLU A 87 13.72 4.14 10.89
CA GLU A 87 13.38 5.15 9.88
C GLU A 87 12.92 4.52 8.55
N GLN A 88 13.58 3.44 8.11
CA GLN A 88 13.18 2.69 6.92
C GLN A 88 11.81 2.05 7.08
N ILE A 89 11.52 1.46 8.24
CA ILE A 89 10.21 0.88 8.56
C ILE A 89 9.14 1.96 8.55
N LYS A 90 9.40 3.10 9.19
CA LYS A 90 8.48 4.25 9.19
C LYS A 90 8.17 4.70 7.77
N ARG A 91 9.20 4.89 6.95
CA ARG A 91 9.03 5.28 5.55
C ARG A 91 8.18 4.27 4.77
N PHE A 92 8.42 2.97 4.98
CA PHE A 92 7.65 1.91 4.34
C PHE A 92 6.17 1.98 4.73
N ILE A 93 5.88 2.16 6.02
CA ILE A 93 4.50 2.29 6.54
C ILE A 93 3.82 3.53 5.94
N ASP A 94 4.50 4.67 5.88
CA ASP A 94 3.98 5.90 5.32
C ASP A 94 3.66 5.73 3.82
N GLN A 95 4.52 5.06 3.07
CA GLN A 95 4.27 4.74 1.66
C GLN A 95 3.07 3.81 1.48
N GLN A 96 2.96 2.76 2.29
CA GLN A 96 1.81 1.85 2.26
C GLN A 96 0.51 2.58 2.61
N SER A 97 0.54 3.46 3.60
CA SER A 97 -0.61 4.27 4.00
C SER A 97 -1.07 5.19 2.87
N ASN A 98 -0.13 5.80 2.15
CA ASN A 98 -0.44 6.66 1.00
C ASN A 98 -1.07 5.87 -0.17
N ILE A 99 -0.58 4.67 -0.42
CA ILE A 99 -1.16 3.77 -1.44
C ILE A 99 -2.60 3.40 -1.07
N ILE A 100 -2.84 3.04 0.19
CA ILE A 100 -4.17 2.71 0.69
C ILE A 100 -5.12 3.90 0.52
N LEU A 101 -4.69 5.10 0.92
CA LEU A 101 -5.45 6.35 0.77
C LEU A 101 -5.82 6.62 -0.69
N TYR A 102 -4.88 6.40 -1.60
CA TYR A 102 -5.12 6.58 -3.02
C TYR A 102 -6.22 5.65 -3.53
N TYR A 103 -6.17 4.38 -3.18
CA TYR A 103 -7.18 3.42 -3.60
C TYR A 103 -8.54 3.66 -2.94
N GLU A 104 -8.58 4.00 -1.65
CA GLU A 104 -9.82 4.34 -0.94
C GLU A 104 -10.52 5.53 -1.59
N LYS A 105 -9.77 6.56 -1.95
CA LYS A 105 -10.30 7.75 -2.62
C LYS A 105 -10.91 7.41 -3.97
N ASN A 106 -10.20 6.66 -4.81
CA ASN A 106 -10.71 6.26 -6.12
C ASN A 106 -11.95 5.37 -6.04
N LEU A 107 -12.02 4.47 -5.05
CA LEU A 107 -13.19 3.63 -4.83
C LEU A 107 -14.40 4.44 -4.36
N SER A 108 -14.20 5.44 -3.52
CA SER A 108 -15.31 6.29 -3.04
C SER A 108 -15.85 7.21 -4.15
N GLU A 109 -15.00 7.72 -5.03
CA GLU A 109 -15.39 8.52 -6.18
C GLU A 109 -16.20 7.68 -7.19
N ASN A 110 -15.77 6.48 -7.49
CA ASN A 110 -16.48 5.57 -8.41
C ASN A 110 -17.84 5.12 -7.87
N ASN A 111 -17.98 4.95 -6.55
CA ASN A 111 -19.24 4.57 -5.93
C ASN A 111 -20.24 5.73 -5.85
N SER A 112 -19.80 6.98 -5.99
CA SER A 112 -20.66 8.16 -5.96
C SER A 112 -21.19 8.57 -7.33
N GLU A 113 -20.68 7.98 -8.42
CA GLU A 113 -21.12 8.26 -9.80
C GLU A 113 -22.20 7.28 -10.32
N GLU A 114 -22.64 6.30 -9.56
CA GLU A 114 -23.84 5.51 -9.92
C GLU A 114 -25.10 6.30 -9.60
N PRO A 115 -25.95 6.54 -10.64
CA PRO A 115 -27.24 7.21 -10.45
C PRO A 115 -28.24 6.34 -9.71
#